data_153ef31d5c48104559e5a99ee1726f30
#
_entry.id   153ef31d5c48104559e5a99ee1726f30
#
_cell.length_a   1.000
_cell.length_b   1.000
_cell.length_c   1.000
_cell.angle_alpha   90.00
_cell.angle_beta   90.00
_cell.angle_gamma   90.00
#
_symmetry.space_group_name_H-M   'P 1'
#
loop_
_entity.id
_entity.type
_entity.pdbx_description
1 polymer ?
#
loop_
_entity_poly.entity_id
_entity_poly.type
_entity_poly.pdbx_seq_one_letter_code
_entity_poly.pdbx_strand_id
1 'polypeptide(L)'
;MPGKTKVCVYCGEEKPLSDFGPIAKTQNDTDGTGKVNRCNSCVTNRRMLRNSQDSVHFLKDLYSKHKSATVKKGKHEWSITIEDVLSCWEVQGGRCALSGVYMTHHHDRGERKEFNASIDRIRSTEDYTIDNIQLVCARVNIIKNNLDEASLYWWVKNIYDFSCD
;
A
#
# COMPACT_ATOMS: atom_id res chain seq x y z
N MET A 1 -21.71 -25.92 -18.75
CA MET A 1 -22.81 -25.17 -18.13
C MET A 1 -22.37 -23.73 -17.98
N PRO A 2 -23.15 -22.71 -18.39
CA PRO A 2 -22.79 -21.32 -18.13
C PRO A 2 -22.68 -21.12 -16.61
N GLY A 3 -21.59 -20.51 -16.16
CA GLY A 3 -21.36 -20.20 -14.75
C GLY A 3 -22.44 -19.24 -14.22
N LYS A 4 -22.76 -19.33 -12.92
CA LYS A 4 -23.73 -18.41 -12.29
C LYS A 4 -23.21 -16.97 -12.40
N THR A 5 -24.08 -16.05 -12.81
CA THR A 5 -23.82 -14.62 -12.96
C THR A 5 -24.60 -13.79 -11.96
N LYS A 6 -24.24 -12.52 -11.81
CA LYS A 6 -24.91 -11.53 -10.95
C LYS A 6 -24.74 -10.14 -11.53
N VAL A 7 -25.77 -9.31 -11.42
CA VAL A 7 -25.71 -7.90 -11.84
C VAL A 7 -25.06 -7.05 -10.74
N CYS A 8 -24.05 -6.29 -11.12
CA CYS A 8 -23.42 -5.34 -10.21
C CYS A 8 -24.31 -4.11 -10.01
N VAL A 9 -24.68 -3.80 -8.76
CA VAL A 9 -25.52 -2.62 -8.42
C VAL A 9 -24.85 -1.27 -8.73
N TYR A 10 -23.55 -1.26 -9.03
CA TYR A 10 -22.78 -0.03 -9.28
C TYR A 10 -22.60 0.28 -10.77
N CYS A 11 -22.23 -0.70 -11.59
CA CYS A 11 -22.05 -0.50 -13.04
C CYS A 11 -23.21 -1.04 -13.87
N GLY A 12 -24.16 -1.75 -13.27
CA GLY A 12 -25.29 -2.35 -13.99
C GLY A 12 -24.94 -3.54 -14.87
N GLU A 13 -23.67 -3.94 -14.94
CA GLU A 13 -23.21 -5.04 -15.79
C GLU A 13 -23.45 -6.39 -15.12
N GLU A 14 -23.88 -7.36 -15.93
CA GLU A 14 -23.92 -8.76 -15.52
C GLU A 14 -22.53 -9.39 -15.64
N LYS A 15 -22.07 -10.03 -14.56
CA LYS A 15 -20.72 -10.59 -14.44
C LYS A 15 -20.74 -11.95 -13.75
N PRO A 16 -19.73 -12.81 -13.99
CA PRO A 16 -19.56 -14.06 -13.26
C PRO A 16 -19.47 -13.84 -11.75
N LEU A 17 -19.98 -14.78 -10.95
CA LEU A 17 -19.89 -14.70 -9.48
C LEU A 17 -18.46 -14.62 -8.93
N SER A 18 -17.45 -15.07 -9.70
CA SER A 18 -16.02 -14.92 -9.39
C SER A 18 -15.59 -13.45 -9.29
N ASP A 19 -16.29 -12.56 -9.99
CA ASP A 19 -16.00 -11.12 -10.00
C ASP A 19 -16.57 -10.37 -8.80
N PHE A 20 -17.19 -11.08 -7.89
CA PHE A 20 -17.76 -10.53 -6.66
C PHE A 20 -17.09 -11.15 -5.43
N GLY A 21 -16.75 -10.31 -4.45
CA GLY A 21 -16.21 -10.76 -3.18
C GLY A 21 -17.22 -11.56 -2.35
N PRO A 22 -16.76 -12.35 -1.37
CA PRO A 22 -17.65 -13.03 -0.43
C PRO A 22 -18.38 -12.02 0.45
N ILE A 23 -19.62 -12.37 0.82
CA ILE A 23 -20.37 -11.61 1.81
C ILE A 23 -19.80 -11.86 3.22
N ALA A 24 -19.73 -10.82 4.05
CA ALA A 24 -19.30 -11.00 5.43
C ALA A 24 -20.37 -11.76 6.25
N LYS A 25 -19.93 -12.53 7.25
CA LYS A 25 -20.83 -13.32 8.10
C LYS A 25 -21.92 -12.49 8.83
N THR A 26 -21.65 -11.19 9.00
CA THR A 26 -22.56 -10.23 9.65
C THR A 26 -23.52 -9.54 8.68
N GLN A 27 -23.44 -9.82 7.39
CA GLN A 27 -24.28 -9.21 6.36
C GLN A 27 -25.32 -10.20 5.86
N ASN A 28 -26.54 -9.71 5.59
CA ASN A 28 -27.61 -10.53 5.02
C ASN A 28 -27.32 -10.84 3.55
N ASP A 29 -27.33 -12.11 3.19
CA ASP A 29 -27.28 -12.58 1.82
C ASP A 29 -28.69 -12.48 1.20
N THR A 30 -28.97 -11.36 0.54
CA THR A 30 -30.32 -11.05 0.01
C THR A 30 -30.68 -11.83 -1.24
N ASP A 31 -29.71 -12.44 -1.94
CA ASP A 31 -29.93 -13.17 -3.19
C ASP A 31 -29.42 -14.62 -3.15
N GLY A 32 -28.96 -15.09 -1.99
CA GLY A 32 -28.51 -16.46 -1.78
C GLY A 32 -27.23 -16.84 -2.54
N THR A 33 -26.47 -15.87 -3.05
CA THR A 33 -25.23 -16.13 -3.81
C THR A 33 -23.99 -16.23 -2.92
N GLY A 34 -24.06 -15.81 -1.65
CA GLY A 34 -22.90 -15.66 -0.77
C GLY A 34 -21.93 -14.58 -1.21
N LYS A 35 -22.35 -13.67 -2.10
CA LYS A 35 -21.51 -12.65 -2.73
C LYS A 35 -22.05 -11.24 -2.49
N VAL A 36 -21.14 -10.28 -2.31
CA VAL A 36 -21.51 -8.86 -2.23
C VAL A 36 -22.17 -8.35 -3.52
N ASN A 37 -22.95 -7.27 -3.43
CA ASN A 37 -23.70 -6.74 -4.57
C ASN A 37 -22.86 -5.84 -5.51
N ARG A 38 -21.58 -5.64 -5.22
CA ARG A 38 -20.66 -4.82 -6.03
C ARG A 38 -19.54 -5.68 -6.57
N CYS A 39 -19.25 -5.59 -7.87
CA CYS A 39 -18.13 -6.32 -8.46
C CYS A 39 -16.78 -5.77 -7.97
N ASN A 40 -15.76 -6.62 -7.99
CA ASN A 40 -14.40 -6.31 -7.53
C ASN A 40 -13.81 -5.08 -8.25
N SER A 41 -14.10 -4.91 -9.55
CA SER A 41 -13.65 -3.74 -10.31
C SER A 41 -14.24 -2.44 -9.77
N CYS A 42 -15.53 -2.40 -9.46
CA CYS A 42 -16.18 -1.22 -8.90
C CYS A 42 -15.68 -0.90 -7.49
N VAL A 43 -15.45 -1.92 -6.65
CA VAL A 43 -14.86 -1.75 -5.31
C VAL A 43 -13.45 -1.17 -5.41
N THR A 44 -12.63 -1.72 -6.32
CA THR A 44 -11.26 -1.25 -6.56
C THR A 44 -11.23 0.18 -7.07
N ASN A 45 -12.03 0.50 -8.09
CA ASN A 45 -12.08 1.85 -8.66
C ASN A 45 -12.46 2.90 -7.62
N ARG A 46 -13.46 2.62 -6.77
CA ARG A 46 -13.88 3.54 -5.72
C ARG A 46 -12.77 3.78 -4.69
N ARG A 47 -12.05 2.71 -4.31
CA ARG A 47 -10.90 2.84 -3.40
C ARG A 47 -9.79 3.68 -4.02
N MET A 48 -9.47 3.44 -5.29
CA MET A 48 -8.46 4.20 -6.02
C MET A 48 -8.79 5.68 -6.08
N LEU A 49 -10.04 6.02 -6.42
CA LEU A 49 -10.50 7.42 -6.47
C LEU A 49 -10.38 8.09 -5.09
N ARG A 50 -10.83 7.41 -4.03
CA ARG A 50 -10.72 7.93 -2.66
C ARG A 50 -9.27 8.18 -2.27
N ASN A 51 -8.38 7.23 -2.53
CA ASN A 51 -6.96 7.34 -2.18
C ASN A 51 -6.25 8.42 -3.01
N SER A 52 -6.68 8.69 -4.24
CA SER A 52 -6.11 9.77 -5.04
C SER A 52 -6.55 11.17 -4.57
N GLN A 53 -7.68 11.28 -3.88
CA GLN A 53 -8.18 12.54 -3.35
C GLN A 53 -7.58 12.92 -1.98
N ASP A 54 -7.16 11.93 -1.20
CA ASP A 54 -6.74 12.14 0.19
C ASP A 54 -5.62 11.18 0.61
N SER A 55 -4.48 11.76 0.99
CA SER A 55 -3.31 11.01 1.49
C SER A 55 -3.63 10.18 2.73
N VAL A 56 -4.51 10.66 3.61
CA VAL A 56 -4.91 9.95 4.84
C VAL A 56 -5.56 8.60 4.51
N HIS A 57 -6.44 8.55 3.51
CA HIS A 57 -7.04 7.28 3.10
C HIS A 57 -6.02 6.31 2.50
N PHE A 58 -5.08 6.83 1.71
CA PHE A 58 -3.99 6.03 1.17
C PHE A 58 -3.12 5.45 2.29
N LEU A 59 -2.71 6.27 3.26
CA LEU A 59 -1.85 5.86 4.36
C LEU A 59 -2.55 4.84 5.29
N LYS A 60 -3.85 4.97 5.52
CA LYS A 60 -4.65 3.96 6.25
C LYS A 60 -4.67 2.61 5.51
N ASP A 61 -4.86 2.61 4.19
CA ASP A 61 -4.80 1.40 3.38
C ASP A 61 -3.38 0.79 3.37
N LEU A 62 -2.34 1.63 3.26
CA LEU A 62 -0.94 1.24 3.32
C LEU A 62 -0.62 0.56 4.65
N TYR A 63 -0.93 1.23 5.77
CA TYR A 63 -0.76 0.70 7.13
C TYR A 63 -1.42 -0.68 7.29
N SER A 64 -2.70 -0.80 6.93
CA SER A 64 -3.46 -2.03 7.10
C SER A 64 -2.85 -3.20 6.32
N LYS A 65 -2.40 -2.95 5.10
CA LYS A 65 -1.74 -3.97 4.25
C LYS A 65 -0.38 -4.37 4.81
N HIS A 66 0.43 -3.39 5.21
CA HIS A 66 1.75 -3.64 5.77
C HIS A 66 1.66 -4.43 7.07
N LYS A 67 0.80 -4.00 8.00
CA LYS A 67 0.53 -4.72 9.25
C LYS A 67 0.14 -6.17 9.00
N SER A 68 -0.86 -6.39 8.15
CA SER A 68 -1.35 -7.75 7.84
C SER A 68 -0.25 -8.63 7.24
N ALA A 69 0.58 -8.07 6.33
CA ALA A 69 1.67 -8.79 5.71
C ALA A 69 2.80 -9.13 6.71
N THR A 70 3.14 -8.19 7.60
CA THR A 70 4.17 -8.36 8.63
C THR A 70 3.76 -9.41 9.65
N VAL A 71 2.56 -9.30 10.21
CA VAL A 71 2.00 -10.27 11.17
C VAL A 71 1.93 -11.67 10.56
N LYS A 72 1.49 -11.78 9.29
CA LYS A 72 1.44 -13.07 8.59
C LYS A 72 2.82 -13.70 8.41
N LYS A 73 3.86 -12.90 8.15
CA LYS A 73 5.23 -13.39 8.00
C LYS A 73 5.88 -13.79 9.32
N GLY A 74 5.47 -13.19 10.44
CA GLY A 74 5.96 -13.49 11.78
C GLY A 74 7.45 -13.23 12.03
N LYS A 75 8.11 -12.43 11.17
CA LYS A 75 9.55 -12.14 11.28
C LYS A 75 9.88 -10.91 12.13
N HIS A 76 8.93 -10.00 12.26
CA HIS A 76 9.09 -8.73 12.97
C HIS A 76 7.80 -8.41 13.71
N GLU A 77 7.95 -7.82 14.89
CA GLU A 77 6.82 -7.32 15.66
C GLU A 77 6.29 -6.01 15.05
N TRP A 78 5.01 -5.77 15.27
CA TRP A 78 4.31 -4.58 14.77
C TRP A 78 3.76 -3.78 15.96
N SER A 79 4.50 -2.79 16.40
CA SER A 79 4.16 -1.97 17.58
C SER A 79 3.76 -0.53 17.24
N ILE A 80 3.62 -0.20 15.94
CA ILE A 80 3.17 1.12 15.49
C ILE A 80 1.67 1.19 15.29
N THR A 81 1.14 2.41 15.39
CA THR A 81 -0.25 2.78 15.13
C THR A 81 -0.41 3.46 13.77
N ILE A 82 -1.64 3.72 13.35
CA ILE A 82 -1.87 4.53 12.14
C ILE A 82 -1.51 6.00 12.39
N GLU A 83 -1.68 6.49 13.60
CA GLU A 83 -1.31 7.84 14.02
C GLU A 83 0.19 8.09 13.87
N ASP A 84 1.03 7.09 14.15
CA ASP A 84 2.48 7.17 13.95
C ASP A 84 2.82 7.34 12.46
N VAL A 85 2.15 6.61 11.58
CA VAL A 85 2.36 6.73 10.12
C VAL A 85 1.88 8.09 9.60
N LEU A 86 0.76 8.60 10.11
CA LEU A 86 0.27 9.94 9.75
C LEU A 86 1.22 11.02 10.25
N SER A 87 1.74 10.89 11.46
CA SER A 87 2.75 11.79 12.03
C SER A 87 4.03 11.82 11.18
N CYS A 88 4.53 10.65 10.76
CA CYS A 88 5.67 10.58 9.83
C CYS A 88 5.40 11.36 8.53
N TRP A 89 4.20 11.21 7.95
CA TRP A 89 3.83 11.94 6.73
C TRP A 89 3.85 13.45 6.93
N GLU A 90 3.30 13.94 8.03
CA GLU A 90 3.24 15.36 8.37
C GLU A 90 4.65 15.92 8.63
N VAL A 91 5.43 15.26 9.49
CA VAL A 91 6.80 15.67 9.84
C VAL A 91 7.70 15.71 8.61
N GLN A 92 7.57 14.74 7.71
CA GLN A 92 8.33 14.68 6.46
C GLN A 92 7.80 15.63 5.37
N GLY A 93 6.64 16.30 5.58
CA GLY A 93 6.01 17.17 4.57
C GLY A 93 5.69 16.44 3.27
N GLY A 94 5.34 15.15 3.34
CA GLY A 94 5.08 14.30 2.18
C GLY A 94 6.32 13.95 1.36
N ARG A 95 7.54 14.18 1.87
CA ARG A 95 8.80 13.86 1.20
C ARG A 95 9.35 12.51 1.66
N CYS A 96 9.99 11.82 0.71
CA CYS A 96 10.75 10.60 1.00
C CYS A 96 11.91 10.92 1.96
N ALA A 97 12.02 10.21 3.07
CA ALA A 97 13.07 10.43 4.08
C ALA A 97 14.49 10.26 3.49
N LEU A 98 14.67 9.37 2.52
CA LEU A 98 16.00 9.05 1.97
C LEU A 98 16.37 9.86 0.72
N SER A 99 15.41 10.27 -0.11
CA SER A 99 15.71 10.95 -1.37
C SER A 99 15.22 12.40 -1.44
N GLY A 100 14.41 12.84 -0.48
CA GLY A 100 13.80 14.17 -0.48
C GLY A 100 12.72 14.39 -1.56
N VAL A 101 12.49 13.42 -2.44
CA VAL A 101 11.49 13.51 -3.50
C VAL A 101 10.08 13.49 -2.91
N TYR A 102 9.16 14.29 -3.46
CA TYR A 102 7.76 14.26 -3.04
C TYR A 102 7.14 12.90 -3.34
N MET A 103 6.52 12.31 -2.32
CA MET A 103 5.82 11.04 -2.46
C MET A 103 4.41 11.26 -3.01
N THR A 104 3.95 10.30 -3.80
CA THR A 104 2.56 10.24 -4.27
C THR A 104 1.74 9.28 -3.41
N HIS A 105 0.41 9.37 -3.51
CA HIS A 105 -0.53 8.56 -2.73
C HIS A 105 -1.72 8.07 -3.56
N HIS A 106 -1.52 7.83 -4.85
CA HIS A 106 -2.59 7.39 -5.75
C HIS A 106 -2.28 6.01 -6.36
N HIS A 107 -3.33 5.37 -6.84
CA HIS A 107 -3.26 4.07 -7.46
C HIS A 107 -3.68 4.16 -8.92
N ASP A 108 -2.71 4.31 -9.82
CA ASP A 108 -2.98 4.21 -11.26
C ASP A 108 -2.98 2.74 -11.71
N ARG A 109 -3.83 2.40 -12.68
CA ARG A 109 -3.88 1.06 -13.24
C ARG A 109 -2.67 0.84 -14.13
N GLY A 110 -1.85 -0.17 -13.81
CA GLY A 110 -0.81 -0.69 -14.69
C GLY A 110 0.56 -0.02 -14.60
N GLU A 111 0.71 1.13 -13.96
CA GLU A 111 2.01 1.77 -13.79
C GLU A 111 2.72 1.36 -12.50
N ARG A 112 4.05 1.31 -12.55
CA ARG A 112 4.88 1.16 -11.36
C ARG A 112 4.75 2.44 -10.52
N LYS A 113 4.28 2.27 -9.31
CA LYS A 113 4.04 3.36 -8.35
C LYS A 113 5.33 3.75 -7.62
N GLU A 114 6.32 4.14 -8.37
CA GLU A 114 7.69 4.36 -7.88
C GLU A 114 7.75 5.41 -6.78
N PHE A 115 6.93 6.46 -6.93
CA PHE A 115 6.89 7.59 -6.01
C PHE A 115 5.88 7.43 -4.86
N ASN A 116 5.02 6.39 -4.88
CA ASN A 116 4.07 6.20 -3.79
C ASN A 116 4.78 5.99 -2.46
N ALA A 117 4.19 6.53 -1.40
CA ALA A 117 4.68 6.31 -0.05
C ALA A 117 4.68 4.82 0.31
N SER A 118 5.72 4.41 1.00
CA SER A 118 5.95 3.07 1.53
C SER A 118 6.50 3.19 2.94
N ILE A 119 6.05 2.33 3.86
CA ILE A 119 6.61 2.26 5.21
C ILE A 119 7.93 1.49 5.12
N ASP A 120 9.00 2.12 5.56
CA ASP A 120 10.32 1.52 5.66
C ASP A 120 10.78 1.48 7.13
N ARG A 121 11.65 0.54 7.45
CA ARG A 121 12.35 0.49 8.73
C ARG A 121 13.73 1.12 8.55
N ILE A 122 14.07 2.09 9.38
CA ILE A 122 15.38 2.75 9.38
C ILE A 122 16.46 1.68 9.51
N ARG A 123 16.36 0.84 10.54
CA ARG A 123 17.19 -0.35 10.77
C ARG A 123 16.43 -1.61 10.36
N SER A 124 16.77 -2.17 9.21
CA SER A 124 16.03 -3.26 8.56
C SER A 124 15.97 -4.57 9.35
N THR A 125 16.86 -4.75 10.33
CA THR A 125 16.93 -5.94 11.20
C THR A 125 16.04 -5.85 12.44
N GLU A 126 15.58 -4.65 12.80
CA GLU A 126 14.75 -4.40 13.98
C GLU A 126 13.25 -4.40 13.64
N ASP A 127 12.42 -4.31 14.68
CA ASP A 127 10.96 -4.34 14.56
C ASP A 127 10.35 -3.01 14.10
N TYR A 128 9.04 -3.01 13.84
CA TYR A 128 8.29 -1.79 13.52
C TYR A 128 7.92 -1.05 14.81
N THR A 129 8.76 -0.11 15.19
CA THR A 129 8.55 0.81 16.32
C THR A 129 8.53 2.25 15.82
N ILE A 130 8.01 3.19 16.63
CA ILE A 130 7.93 4.60 16.24
C ILE A 130 9.31 5.20 15.91
N ASP A 131 10.35 4.77 16.63
CA ASP A 131 11.73 5.25 16.43
C ASP A 131 12.45 4.53 15.29
N ASN A 132 11.81 3.54 14.68
CA ASN A 132 12.39 2.71 13.63
C ASN A 132 11.57 2.70 12.33
N ILE A 133 10.62 3.62 12.16
CA ILE A 133 9.89 3.77 10.91
C ILE A 133 10.16 5.11 10.25
N GLN A 134 10.06 5.11 8.94
CA GLN A 134 10.04 6.28 8.09
C GLN A 134 9.20 6.02 6.85
N LEU A 135 8.79 7.07 6.16
CA LEU A 135 8.12 6.96 4.87
C LEU A 135 9.12 7.29 3.75
N VAL A 136 9.15 6.41 2.76
CA VAL A 136 10.04 6.53 1.60
C VAL A 136 9.26 6.26 0.31
N CYS A 137 9.77 6.72 -0.83
CA CYS A 137 9.23 6.29 -2.13
C CYS A 137 9.34 4.77 -2.28
N ALA A 138 8.33 4.12 -2.83
CA ALA A 138 8.31 2.67 -3.02
C ALA A 138 9.52 2.16 -3.81
N ARG A 139 10.01 2.92 -4.81
CA ARG A 139 11.24 2.58 -5.53
C ARG A 139 12.46 2.62 -4.62
N VAL A 140 12.58 3.67 -3.80
CA VAL A 140 13.70 3.83 -2.87
C VAL A 140 13.70 2.72 -1.83
N ASN A 141 12.53 2.31 -1.34
CA ASN A 141 12.40 1.17 -0.42
C ASN A 141 12.90 -0.15 -1.06
N ILE A 142 12.58 -0.37 -2.34
CA ILE A 142 13.07 -1.54 -3.08
C ILE A 142 14.59 -1.51 -3.23
N ILE A 143 15.17 -0.33 -3.53
CA ILE A 143 16.63 -0.17 -3.70
C ILE A 143 17.33 -0.38 -2.36
N LYS A 144 16.81 0.22 -1.27
CA LYS A 144 17.35 0.05 0.08
C LYS A 144 17.30 -1.40 0.53
N ASN A 145 16.17 -2.08 0.30
CA ASN A 145 15.96 -3.47 0.72
C ASN A 145 16.34 -3.67 2.21
N ASN A 146 17.39 -4.43 2.48
CA ASN A 146 17.91 -4.72 3.82
C ASN A 146 19.19 -3.93 4.16
N LEU A 147 19.63 -3.02 3.29
CA LEU A 147 20.78 -2.15 3.57
C LEU A 147 20.45 -1.18 4.72
N ASP A 148 21.46 -0.86 5.51
CA ASP A 148 21.43 0.35 6.32
C ASP A 148 21.63 1.60 5.45
N GLU A 149 21.33 2.77 6.00
CA GLU A 149 21.38 4.02 5.24
C GLU A 149 22.80 4.38 4.78
N ALA A 150 23.81 4.14 5.60
CA ALA A 150 25.20 4.42 5.25
C ALA A 150 25.64 3.58 4.06
N SER A 151 25.35 2.29 4.07
CA SER A 151 25.61 1.37 2.97
C SER A 151 24.84 1.76 1.70
N LEU A 152 23.56 2.15 1.83
CA LEU A 152 22.77 2.64 0.70
C LEU A 152 23.42 3.86 0.04
N TYR A 153 23.76 4.89 0.84
CA TYR A 153 24.35 6.12 0.31
C TYR A 153 25.74 5.88 -0.26
N TRP A 154 26.52 4.97 0.33
CA TRP A 154 27.81 4.58 -0.23
C TRP A 154 27.65 3.98 -1.63
N TRP A 155 26.71 3.05 -1.82
CA TRP A 155 26.43 2.45 -3.12
C TRP A 155 25.93 3.49 -4.13
N VAL A 156 24.96 4.33 -3.74
CA VAL A 156 24.41 5.38 -4.62
C VAL A 156 25.50 6.33 -5.08
N LYS A 157 26.38 6.76 -4.16
CA LYS A 157 27.50 7.63 -4.49
C LYS A 157 28.46 6.98 -5.48
N ASN A 158 28.88 5.74 -5.23
CA ASN A 158 29.85 5.07 -6.13
C ASN A 158 29.26 4.80 -7.52
N ILE A 159 27.97 4.45 -7.61
CA ILE A 159 27.27 4.28 -8.90
C ILE A 159 27.22 5.62 -9.64
N TYR A 160 26.88 6.70 -8.94
CA TYR A 160 26.79 8.04 -9.52
C TYR A 160 28.18 8.51 -10.03
N ASP A 161 29.20 8.46 -9.18
CA ASP A 161 30.56 8.89 -9.51
C ASP A 161 31.08 8.12 -10.75
N PHE A 162 30.92 6.79 -10.77
CA PHE A 162 31.33 5.96 -11.92
C PHE A 162 30.57 6.28 -13.21
N SER A 163 29.31 6.71 -13.13
CA SER A 163 28.50 7.02 -14.32
C SER A 163 28.73 8.44 -14.87
N CYS A 164 29.41 9.30 -14.12
CA CYS A 164 29.69 10.69 -14.50
C CYS A 164 31.12 10.91 -14.99
N ASP A 165 31.97 9.88 -14.92
CA ASP A 165 33.33 9.87 -15.54
C ASP A 165 33.23 9.38 -16.98
#